data_5e7abcde2edd139350b0247025034165
#
_entry.id   5e7abcde2edd139350b0247025034165
#
_cell.length_a   1.000
_cell.length_b   1.000
_cell.length_c   1.000
_cell.angle_alpha   90.00
_cell.angle_beta   90.00
_cell.angle_gamma   90.00
#
_symmetry.space_group_name_H-M   'P 1'
#
loop_
_entity.id
_entity.type
_entity.pdbx_description
1 polymer ?
#
loop_
_entity_poly.entity_id
_entity_poly.type
_entity_poly.pdbx_seq_one_letter_code
_entity_poly.pdbx_strand_id
1 'polypeptide(L)'
;AYVSSYSAELELNMASFWVIAGGILGGALIEYFAALLTDNTIESAKIMADDGDKLLSIPGVLEGKVKPDYNKMIQTATKQALRKMLLPSVLALLIPVVGGLLFGVEFVGGLLVGATIVAIPRAIFMGNSGGAFDNAKKYIESGAVKGHGKGTPAHKAAVTGDTIGDTRKDVVGVALDIFIKSMSTVANTLVSVFSSISLIHFK
;
A
#
# COMPACT_ATOMS: atom_id res chain seq x y z
N ALA A 1 21.63 6.19 -3.76
CA ALA A 1 21.61 5.43 -5.03
C ALA A 1 21.27 6.31 -6.23
N TYR A 2 20.07 6.98 -6.29
CA TYR A 2 19.67 7.77 -7.48
C TYR A 2 20.69 8.85 -7.86
N VAL A 3 21.09 9.67 -6.90
CA VAL A 3 22.08 10.75 -7.13
C VAL A 3 23.46 10.18 -7.49
N SER A 4 23.86 9.07 -6.87
CA SER A 4 25.15 8.42 -7.16
C SER A 4 25.16 7.61 -8.47
N SER A 5 24.00 7.29 -9.03
CA SER A 5 23.89 6.62 -10.35
C SER A 5 24.00 7.59 -11.52
N TYR A 6 23.82 8.86 -11.25
CA TYR A 6 24.01 9.94 -12.21
C TYR A 6 25.49 10.39 -12.20
N SER A 7 26.23 10.92 -12.65
CA SER A 7 27.65 11.29 -12.52
C SER A 7 27.92 12.01 -11.19
N ALA A 8 29.18 12.08 -10.81
CA ALA A 8 29.63 12.73 -9.56
C ALA A 8 29.30 14.24 -9.45
N GLU A 9 28.69 14.83 -10.46
CA GLU A 9 28.36 16.25 -10.56
C GLU A 9 26.88 16.60 -10.36
N LEU A 10 25.98 15.60 -10.13
CA LEU A 10 24.58 15.91 -9.85
C LEU A 10 24.41 16.33 -8.39
N GLU A 11 24.36 17.62 -8.15
CA GLU A 11 23.91 18.20 -6.89
C GLU A 11 22.41 18.48 -6.97
N LEU A 12 21.58 17.75 -6.21
CA LEU A 12 20.16 18.07 -6.07
C LEU A 12 20.01 19.38 -5.27
N ASN A 13 19.78 20.46 -5.96
CA ASN A 13 19.45 21.72 -5.31
C ASN A 13 18.03 21.67 -4.76
N MET A 14 17.88 21.57 -3.45
CA MET A 14 16.58 21.50 -2.77
C MET A 14 15.72 22.77 -2.96
N ALA A 15 16.30 23.89 -3.38
CA ALA A 15 15.58 25.10 -3.74
C ALA A 15 15.14 25.15 -5.22
N SER A 16 15.51 24.15 -6.03
CA SER A 16 15.05 24.06 -7.41
C SER A 16 13.55 23.86 -7.48
N PHE A 17 12.88 24.61 -8.37
CA PHE A 17 11.45 24.47 -8.64
C PHE A 17 11.07 23.01 -8.96
N TRP A 18 11.87 22.35 -9.79
CA TRP A 18 11.59 20.97 -10.20
C TRP A 18 11.74 19.95 -9.07
N VAL A 19 12.72 20.14 -8.19
CA VAL A 19 12.90 19.30 -7.00
C VAL A 19 11.74 19.49 -6.02
N ILE A 20 11.32 20.72 -5.78
CA ILE A 20 10.19 21.02 -4.90
C ILE A 20 8.89 20.45 -5.48
N ALA A 21 8.62 20.71 -6.76
CA ALA A 21 7.41 20.19 -7.43
C ALA A 21 7.36 18.64 -7.41
N GLY A 22 8.49 18.00 -7.74
CA GLY A 22 8.64 16.55 -7.63
C GLY A 22 8.39 16.05 -6.21
N GLY A 23 8.98 16.71 -5.21
CA GLY A 23 8.83 16.35 -3.80
C GLY A 23 7.39 16.40 -3.29
N ILE A 24 6.67 17.45 -3.62
CA ILE A 24 5.23 17.59 -3.29
C ILE A 24 4.42 16.49 -3.96
N LEU A 25 4.64 16.25 -5.24
CA LEU A 25 3.95 15.18 -5.97
C LEU A 25 4.30 13.80 -5.40
N GLY A 26 5.57 13.54 -5.08
CA GLY A 26 6.01 12.28 -4.50
C GLY A 26 5.32 11.98 -3.17
N GLY A 27 5.24 12.97 -2.28
CA GLY A 27 4.51 12.84 -1.01
C GLY A 27 3.01 12.59 -1.22
N ALA A 28 2.37 13.35 -2.11
CA ALA A 28 0.95 13.18 -2.44
C ALA A 28 0.64 11.80 -3.03
N LEU A 29 1.53 11.26 -3.84
CA LEU A 29 1.39 9.93 -4.43
C LEU A 29 1.39 8.82 -3.38
N ILE A 30 2.20 8.93 -2.34
CA ILE A 30 2.22 7.95 -1.24
C ILE A 30 0.87 7.91 -0.51
N GLU A 31 0.29 9.08 -0.22
CA GLU A 31 -1.03 9.16 0.41
C GLU A 31 -2.14 8.61 -0.51
N TYR A 32 -2.11 8.97 -1.78
CA TYR A 32 -3.04 8.44 -2.77
C TYR A 32 -2.92 6.91 -2.91
N PHE A 33 -1.70 6.40 -2.96
CA PHE A 33 -1.44 4.97 -3.04
C PHE A 33 -1.95 4.23 -1.80
N ALA A 34 -1.71 4.76 -0.61
CA ALA A 34 -2.20 4.18 0.65
C ALA A 34 -3.74 4.15 0.69
N ALA A 35 -4.40 5.22 0.25
CA ALA A 35 -5.85 5.29 0.14
C ALA A 35 -6.40 4.27 -0.86
N LEU A 36 -5.82 4.22 -2.07
CA LEU A 36 -6.22 3.29 -3.13
C LEU A 36 -6.11 1.83 -2.69
N LEU A 37 -5.04 1.45 -1.99
CA LEU A 37 -4.88 0.10 -1.46
C LEU A 37 -5.89 -0.21 -0.37
N THR A 38 -6.17 0.73 0.51
CA THR A 38 -7.18 0.57 1.56
C THR A 38 -8.56 0.32 0.95
N ASP A 39 -8.99 1.14 -0.01
CA ASP A 39 -10.28 0.98 -0.69
C ASP A 39 -10.37 -0.34 -1.45
N ASN A 40 -9.31 -0.71 -2.18
CA ASN A 40 -9.23 -1.97 -2.90
C ASN A 40 -9.35 -3.18 -1.96
N THR A 41 -8.74 -3.12 -0.78
CA THR A 41 -8.79 -4.20 0.22
C THR A 41 -10.21 -4.31 0.80
N ILE A 42 -10.82 -3.18 1.17
CA ILE A 42 -12.20 -3.16 1.70
C ILE A 42 -13.21 -3.69 0.67
N GLU A 43 -13.10 -3.27 -0.60
CA GLU A 43 -13.97 -3.76 -1.65
C GLU A 43 -13.81 -5.28 -1.87
N SER A 44 -12.56 -5.76 -1.88
CA SER A 44 -12.27 -7.19 -2.01
C SER A 44 -12.81 -7.98 -0.81
N ALA A 45 -12.68 -7.45 0.40
CA ALA A 45 -13.22 -8.07 1.61
C ALA A 45 -14.74 -8.19 1.58
N LYS A 46 -15.45 -7.17 1.09
CA LYS A 46 -16.91 -7.23 0.89
C LYS A 46 -17.33 -8.35 -0.06
N ILE A 47 -16.67 -8.46 -1.21
CA ILE A 47 -16.93 -9.52 -2.18
C ILE A 47 -16.70 -10.90 -1.56
N MET A 48 -15.61 -11.05 -0.78
CA MET A 48 -15.30 -12.31 -0.10
C MET A 48 -16.32 -12.63 1.01
N ALA A 49 -16.81 -11.62 1.73
CA ALA A 49 -17.85 -11.81 2.74
C ALA A 49 -19.17 -12.27 2.11
N ASP A 50 -19.58 -11.65 1.00
CA ASP A 50 -20.80 -12.05 0.26
C ASP A 50 -20.68 -13.47 -0.30
N ASP A 51 -19.53 -13.87 -0.81
CA ASP A 51 -19.32 -15.23 -1.30
C ASP A 51 -19.29 -16.24 -0.15
N GLY A 52 -18.72 -15.85 1.00
CA GLY A 52 -18.75 -16.65 2.23
C GLY A 52 -20.16 -16.86 2.77
N ASP A 53 -20.99 -15.81 2.81
CA ASP A 53 -22.36 -15.88 3.25
C ASP A 53 -23.18 -16.82 2.36
N LYS A 54 -23.06 -16.71 1.04
CA LYS A 54 -23.69 -17.63 0.08
C LYS A 54 -23.26 -19.09 0.30
N LEU A 55 -21.96 -19.31 0.58
CA LEU A 55 -21.43 -20.66 0.81
C LEU A 55 -21.99 -21.27 2.10
N LEU A 56 -22.04 -20.48 3.18
CA LEU A 56 -22.54 -20.94 4.48
C LEU A 56 -24.06 -21.08 4.50
N SER A 57 -24.78 -20.40 3.59
CA SER A 57 -26.24 -20.53 3.44
C SER A 57 -26.67 -21.83 2.74
N ILE A 58 -25.74 -22.63 2.21
CA ILE A 58 -26.06 -23.94 1.61
C ILE A 58 -26.52 -24.90 2.72
N PRO A 59 -27.72 -25.53 2.58
CA PRO A 59 -28.22 -26.46 3.59
C PRO A 59 -27.23 -27.60 3.89
N GLY A 60 -26.95 -27.81 5.17
CA GLY A 60 -26.05 -28.87 5.64
C GLY A 60 -24.58 -28.49 5.73
N VAL A 61 -24.18 -27.31 5.26
CA VAL A 61 -22.79 -26.82 5.39
C VAL A 61 -22.48 -26.47 6.84
N LEU A 62 -23.33 -25.68 7.49
CA LEU A 62 -23.14 -25.30 8.89
C LEU A 62 -23.22 -26.47 9.84
N GLU A 63 -24.00 -27.51 9.52
CA GLU A 63 -24.12 -28.76 10.28
C GLU A 63 -22.98 -29.75 9.97
N GLY A 64 -22.04 -29.41 9.08
CA GLY A 64 -20.95 -30.27 8.69
C GLY A 64 -21.35 -31.49 7.83
N LYS A 65 -22.60 -31.52 7.32
CA LYS A 65 -23.13 -32.62 6.48
C LYS A 65 -22.73 -32.50 5.02
N VAL A 66 -22.51 -31.28 4.56
CA VAL A 66 -22.10 -30.94 3.19
C VAL A 66 -20.76 -30.24 3.25
N LYS A 67 -19.78 -30.74 2.50
CA LYS A 67 -18.46 -30.10 2.40
C LYS A 67 -18.56 -28.88 1.47
N PRO A 68 -18.16 -27.69 1.93
CA PRO A 68 -18.21 -26.50 1.09
C PRO A 68 -17.15 -26.53 0.00
N ASP A 69 -17.45 -25.94 -1.16
CA ASP A 69 -16.49 -25.75 -2.25
C ASP A 69 -15.64 -24.50 -2.00
N TYR A 70 -14.52 -24.68 -1.34
CA TYR A 70 -13.56 -23.59 -1.09
C TYR A 70 -12.82 -23.13 -2.35
N ASN A 71 -12.78 -23.92 -3.44
CA ASN A 71 -12.02 -23.56 -4.64
C ASN A 71 -12.56 -22.28 -5.27
N LYS A 72 -13.88 -22.09 -5.27
CA LYS A 72 -14.51 -20.88 -5.77
C LYS A 72 -14.08 -19.63 -4.97
N MET A 73 -14.05 -19.73 -3.64
CA MET A 73 -13.59 -18.63 -2.78
C MET A 73 -12.11 -18.31 -3.03
N ILE A 74 -11.24 -19.32 -3.15
CA ILE A 74 -9.82 -19.16 -3.47
C ILE A 74 -9.65 -18.46 -4.82
N GLN A 75 -10.40 -18.87 -5.83
CA GLN A 75 -10.38 -18.24 -7.15
C GLN A 75 -10.83 -16.78 -7.10
N THR A 76 -11.90 -16.47 -6.37
CA THR A 76 -12.38 -15.09 -6.18
C THR A 76 -11.32 -14.25 -5.49
N ALA A 77 -10.73 -14.73 -4.38
CA ALA A 77 -9.66 -14.03 -3.65
C ALA A 77 -8.47 -13.72 -4.55
N THR A 78 -7.97 -14.75 -5.27
CA THR A 78 -6.83 -14.60 -6.18
C THR A 78 -7.12 -13.60 -7.30
N LYS A 79 -8.29 -13.70 -7.93
CA LYS A 79 -8.71 -12.78 -9.00
C LYS A 79 -8.81 -11.33 -8.51
N GLN A 80 -9.38 -11.12 -7.33
CA GLN A 80 -9.48 -9.79 -6.73
C GLN A 80 -8.10 -9.22 -6.41
N ALA A 81 -7.23 -10.01 -5.77
CA ALA A 81 -5.87 -9.58 -5.45
C ALA A 81 -5.10 -9.14 -6.70
N LEU A 82 -5.06 -9.97 -7.73
CA LEU A 82 -4.35 -9.66 -8.98
C LEU A 82 -4.94 -8.43 -9.69
N ARG A 83 -6.27 -8.35 -9.81
CA ARG A 83 -6.93 -7.23 -10.49
C ARG A 83 -6.72 -5.90 -9.77
N LYS A 84 -6.83 -5.90 -8.43
CA LYS A 84 -6.74 -4.69 -7.62
C LYS A 84 -5.30 -4.17 -7.48
N MET A 85 -4.31 -5.05 -7.63
CA MET A 85 -2.90 -4.66 -7.61
C MET A 85 -2.38 -4.14 -8.96
N LEU A 86 -3.13 -4.30 -10.05
CA LEU A 86 -2.66 -3.86 -11.37
C LEU A 86 -2.44 -2.35 -11.44
N LEU A 87 -3.44 -1.55 -11.05
CA LEU A 87 -3.34 -0.09 -11.09
C LEU A 87 -2.23 0.46 -10.18
N PRO A 88 -2.13 0.07 -8.90
CA PRO A 88 -1.01 0.48 -8.06
C PRO A 88 0.35 0.15 -8.67
N SER A 89 0.53 -1.05 -9.20
CA SER A 89 1.81 -1.48 -9.80
C SER A 89 2.17 -0.66 -11.04
N VAL A 90 1.19 -0.41 -11.91
CA VAL A 90 1.40 0.42 -13.12
C VAL A 90 1.78 1.85 -12.72
N LEU A 91 1.13 2.43 -11.72
CA LEU A 91 1.47 3.79 -11.23
C LEU A 91 2.90 3.85 -10.68
N ALA A 92 3.33 2.84 -9.92
CA ALA A 92 4.69 2.77 -9.38
C ALA A 92 5.77 2.82 -10.47
N LEU A 93 5.50 2.23 -11.62
CA LEU A 93 6.43 2.16 -12.74
C LEU A 93 6.32 3.38 -13.66
N LEU A 94 5.11 3.81 -14.01
CA LEU A 94 4.89 4.86 -15.00
C LEU A 94 5.18 6.26 -14.48
N ILE A 95 4.90 6.56 -13.22
CA ILE A 95 5.05 7.92 -12.68
C ILE A 95 6.49 8.42 -12.77
N PRO A 96 7.53 7.69 -12.30
CA PRO A 96 8.90 8.15 -12.43
C PRO A 96 9.35 8.21 -13.90
N VAL A 97 8.84 7.32 -14.77
CA VAL A 97 9.17 7.34 -16.22
C VAL A 97 8.59 8.59 -16.88
N VAL A 98 7.30 8.82 -16.72
CA VAL A 98 6.63 9.98 -17.32
C VAL A 98 7.17 11.28 -16.74
N GLY A 99 7.33 11.34 -15.41
CA GLY A 99 7.90 12.51 -14.75
C GLY A 99 9.33 12.82 -15.21
N GLY A 100 10.17 11.80 -15.36
CA GLY A 100 11.55 11.95 -15.82
C GLY A 100 11.64 12.40 -17.27
N LEU A 101 10.82 11.84 -18.15
CA LEU A 101 10.80 12.24 -19.57
C LEU A 101 10.23 13.66 -19.78
N LEU A 102 9.26 14.08 -18.97
CA LEU A 102 8.68 15.41 -19.08
C LEU A 102 9.54 16.47 -18.41
N PHE A 103 9.97 16.24 -17.17
CA PHE A 103 10.52 17.26 -16.29
C PHE A 103 12.01 17.05 -15.93
N GLY A 104 12.56 15.92 -16.33
CA GLY A 104 13.98 15.64 -16.16
C GLY A 104 14.38 15.04 -14.80
N VAL A 105 15.70 14.90 -14.64
CA VAL A 105 16.34 14.19 -13.53
C VAL A 105 16.12 14.82 -12.16
N GLU A 106 16.09 16.15 -12.07
CA GLU A 106 15.85 16.88 -10.82
C GLU A 106 14.46 16.62 -10.25
N PHE A 107 13.44 16.65 -11.13
CA PHE A 107 12.06 16.36 -10.75
C PHE A 107 11.92 14.94 -10.16
N VAL A 108 12.54 13.95 -10.81
CA VAL A 108 12.51 12.56 -10.31
C VAL A 108 13.27 12.43 -8.99
N GLY A 109 14.39 13.13 -8.84
CA GLY A 109 15.10 13.22 -7.57
C GLY A 109 14.21 13.74 -6.45
N GLY A 110 13.53 14.87 -6.68
CA GLY A 110 12.54 15.43 -5.77
C GLY A 110 11.40 14.44 -5.47
N LEU A 111 10.84 13.81 -6.51
CA LEU A 111 9.77 12.81 -6.39
C LEU A 111 10.15 11.68 -5.43
N LEU A 112 11.34 11.11 -5.56
CA LEU A 112 11.84 10.04 -4.71
C LEU A 112 12.07 10.52 -3.27
N VAL A 113 12.59 11.72 -3.08
CA VAL A 113 12.82 12.30 -1.74
C VAL A 113 11.47 12.51 -1.05
N GLY A 114 10.52 13.19 -1.70
CA GLY A 114 9.19 13.45 -1.13
C GLY A 114 8.42 12.17 -0.84
N ALA A 115 8.42 11.21 -1.77
CA ALA A 115 7.82 9.89 -1.56
C ALA A 115 8.43 9.19 -0.34
N THR A 116 9.76 9.21 -0.19
CA THR A 116 10.45 8.54 0.93
C THR A 116 10.12 9.19 2.28
N ILE A 117 10.14 10.54 2.33
CA ILE A 117 9.83 11.30 3.55
C ILE A 117 8.41 10.99 4.06
N VAL A 118 7.44 10.83 3.18
CA VAL A 118 6.05 10.54 3.56
C VAL A 118 5.84 9.06 3.83
N ALA A 119 6.43 8.18 3.02
CA ALA A 119 6.18 6.75 3.11
C ALA A 119 6.76 6.09 4.36
N ILE A 120 7.95 6.51 4.82
CA ILE A 120 8.57 5.93 6.02
C ILE A 120 7.68 6.10 7.26
N PRO A 121 7.29 7.32 7.67
CA PRO A 121 6.42 7.50 8.82
C PRO A 121 5.04 6.88 8.60
N ARG A 122 4.52 6.90 7.37
CA ARG A 122 3.24 6.27 7.05
C ARG A 122 3.28 4.76 7.22
N ALA A 123 4.32 4.08 6.70
CA ALA A 123 4.48 2.63 6.85
C ALA A 123 4.63 2.23 8.33
N ILE A 124 5.43 2.96 9.10
CA ILE A 124 5.60 2.76 10.54
C ILE A 124 4.26 2.93 11.27
N PHE A 125 3.52 4.00 10.96
CA PHE A 125 2.19 4.23 11.54
C PHE A 125 1.22 3.09 11.22
N MET A 126 1.17 2.64 9.96
CA MET A 126 0.29 1.54 9.54
C MET A 126 0.63 0.24 10.27
N GLY A 127 1.91 -0.11 10.36
CA GLY A 127 2.38 -1.29 11.07
C GLY A 127 2.07 -1.24 12.56
N ASN A 128 2.42 -0.14 13.23
CA ASN A 128 2.23 0.01 14.67
C ASN A 128 0.75 0.10 15.07
N SER A 129 -0.04 0.89 14.34
CA SER A 129 -1.48 1.00 14.62
C SER A 129 -2.21 -0.32 14.39
N GLY A 130 -1.88 -1.02 13.30
CA GLY A 130 -2.44 -2.36 13.04
C GLY A 130 -2.06 -3.39 14.09
N GLY A 131 -0.79 -3.41 14.50
CA GLY A 131 -0.30 -4.26 15.59
C GLY A 131 -0.96 -3.96 16.93
N ALA A 132 -1.24 -2.69 17.23
CA ALA A 132 -1.93 -2.31 18.45
C ALA A 132 -3.37 -2.85 18.51
N PHE A 133 -4.12 -2.81 17.38
CA PHE A 133 -5.47 -3.39 17.33
C PHE A 133 -5.47 -4.91 17.51
N ASP A 134 -4.57 -5.62 16.86
CA ASP A 134 -4.42 -7.07 17.02
C ASP A 134 -4.06 -7.44 18.47
N ASN A 135 -3.11 -6.72 19.08
CA ASN A 135 -2.75 -6.93 20.49
C ASN A 135 -3.91 -6.63 21.44
N ALA A 136 -4.70 -5.59 21.19
CA ALA A 136 -5.89 -5.27 21.98
C ALA A 136 -6.92 -6.41 21.93
N LYS A 137 -7.19 -6.99 20.76
CA LYS A 137 -8.06 -8.15 20.60
C LYS A 137 -7.53 -9.35 21.40
N LYS A 138 -6.26 -9.69 21.22
CA LYS A 138 -5.61 -10.81 21.93
C LYS A 138 -5.62 -10.61 23.46
N TYR A 139 -5.44 -9.37 23.92
CA TYR A 139 -5.47 -9.04 25.33
C TYR A 139 -6.86 -9.27 25.95
N ILE A 140 -7.94 -8.92 25.25
CA ILE A 140 -9.31 -9.23 25.66
C ILE A 140 -9.55 -10.74 25.64
N GLU A 141 -9.12 -11.42 24.56
CA GLU A 141 -9.29 -12.87 24.40
C GLU A 141 -8.56 -13.70 25.46
N SER A 142 -7.44 -13.20 25.95
CA SER A 142 -6.68 -13.85 27.03
C SER A 142 -7.36 -13.82 28.41
N GLY A 143 -8.48 -13.08 28.55
CA GLY A 143 -9.17 -12.89 29.82
C GLY A 143 -8.52 -11.89 30.77
N ALA A 144 -7.50 -11.15 30.31
CA ALA A 144 -6.81 -10.14 31.12
C ALA A 144 -7.73 -8.96 31.51
N VAL A 145 -8.77 -8.70 30.73
CA VAL A 145 -9.78 -7.66 31.01
C VAL A 145 -10.98 -8.33 31.71
N LYS A 146 -11.09 -8.15 33.02
CA LYS A 146 -12.18 -8.73 33.80
C LYS A 146 -13.56 -8.32 33.27
N GLY A 147 -14.45 -9.28 33.07
CA GLY A 147 -15.81 -9.06 32.57
C GLY A 147 -15.90 -8.85 31.03
N HIS A 148 -14.79 -8.90 30.33
CA HIS A 148 -14.73 -8.68 28.87
C HIS A 148 -13.95 -9.82 28.19
N GLY A 149 -14.59 -10.95 28.00
CA GLY A 149 -14.02 -12.10 27.29
C GLY A 149 -14.58 -12.24 25.86
N LYS A 150 -14.25 -13.36 25.22
CA LYS A 150 -14.78 -13.71 23.89
C LYS A 150 -16.31 -13.63 23.84
N GLY A 151 -16.85 -13.04 22.78
CA GLY A 151 -18.29 -12.88 22.56
C GLY A 151 -18.92 -11.63 23.20
N THR A 152 -18.21 -10.92 24.08
CA THR A 152 -18.71 -9.66 24.67
C THR A 152 -18.71 -8.51 23.68
N PRO A 153 -19.44 -7.39 23.92
CA PRO A 153 -19.38 -6.20 23.08
C PRO A 153 -17.97 -5.64 22.92
N ALA A 154 -17.15 -5.66 23.96
CA ALA A 154 -15.76 -5.23 23.92
C ALA A 154 -14.92 -6.11 22.97
N HIS A 155 -15.11 -7.43 23.00
CA HIS A 155 -14.46 -8.35 22.07
C HIS A 155 -14.89 -8.09 20.64
N LYS A 156 -16.19 -7.91 20.37
CA LYS A 156 -16.69 -7.60 19.03
C LYS A 156 -16.11 -6.29 18.47
N ALA A 157 -16.02 -5.25 19.30
CA ALA A 157 -15.38 -3.99 18.93
C ALA A 157 -13.89 -4.17 18.62
N ALA A 158 -13.17 -4.97 19.43
CA ALA A 158 -11.76 -5.27 19.20
C ALA A 158 -11.53 -6.07 17.91
N VAL A 159 -12.40 -7.03 17.57
CA VAL A 159 -12.35 -7.76 16.29
C VAL A 159 -12.56 -6.82 15.11
N THR A 160 -13.50 -5.87 15.21
CA THR A 160 -13.68 -4.83 14.17
C THR A 160 -12.44 -3.97 14.02
N GLY A 161 -11.83 -3.53 15.14
CA GLY A 161 -10.58 -2.78 15.14
C GLY A 161 -9.41 -3.56 14.52
N ASP A 162 -9.29 -4.84 14.84
CA ASP A 162 -8.28 -5.74 14.28
C ASP A 162 -8.43 -5.91 12.76
N THR A 163 -9.64 -6.08 12.26
CA THR A 163 -9.92 -6.15 10.82
C THR A 163 -9.44 -4.89 10.08
N ILE A 164 -9.66 -3.71 10.67
CA ILE A 164 -9.10 -2.44 10.14
C ILE A 164 -7.58 -2.42 10.25
N GLY A 165 -7.05 -2.93 11.37
CA GLY A 165 -5.61 -3.02 11.65
C GLY A 165 -4.89 -3.93 10.67
N ASP A 166 -5.47 -5.07 10.32
CA ASP A 166 -4.91 -6.03 9.36
C ASP A 166 -4.77 -5.39 7.96
N THR A 167 -5.77 -4.65 7.50
CA THR A 167 -5.68 -3.89 6.25
C THR A 167 -4.48 -2.93 6.26
N ARG A 168 -4.21 -2.29 7.39
CA ARG A 168 -3.09 -1.34 7.54
C ARG A 168 -1.75 -2.03 7.58
N LYS A 169 -1.55 -3.01 8.49
CA LYS A 169 -0.24 -3.64 8.71
C LYS A 169 0.14 -4.62 7.61
N ASP A 170 -0.80 -5.46 7.18
CA ASP A 170 -0.50 -6.61 6.32
C ASP A 170 -0.63 -6.28 4.82
N VAL A 171 -1.34 -5.20 4.46
CA VAL A 171 -1.50 -4.76 3.07
C VAL A 171 -0.80 -3.43 2.83
N VAL A 172 -1.30 -2.34 3.41
CA VAL A 172 -0.85 -0.99 3.06
C VAL A 172 0.60 -0.74 3.50
N GLY A 173 0.95 -1.08 4.75
CA GLY A 173 2.30 -0.85 5.28
C GLY A 173 3.38 -1.56 4.47
N VAL A 174 3.16 -2.82 4.13
CA VAL A 174 4.09 -3.63 3.33
C VAL A 174 4.17 -3.13 1.88
N ALA A 175 3.01 -2.80 1.29
CA ALA A 175 2.96 -2.35 -0.10
C ALA A 175 3.63 -0.99 -0.32
N LEU A 176 3.62 -0.09 0.66
CA LEU A 176 4.35 1.18 0.59
C LEU A 176 5.86 0.98 0.41
N ASP A 177 6.46 0.03 1.12
CA ASP A 177 7.89 -0.30 0.96
C ASP A 177 8.20 -0.80 -0.45
N ILE A 178 7.37 -1.70 -0.98
CA ILE A 178 7.51 -2.23 -2.33
C ILE A 178 7.32 -1.12 -3.38
N PHE A 179 6.37 -0.22 -3.17
CA PHE A 179 6.08 0.89 -4.06
C PHE A 179 7.31 1.81 -4.23
N ILE A 180 7.91 2.24 -3.10
CA ILE A 180 9.11 3.08 -3.13
C ILE A 180 10.28 2.36 -3.80
N LYS A 181 10.50 1.09 -3.47
CA LYS A 181 11.58 0.29 -4.07
C LYS A 181 11.41 0.19 -5.58
N SER A 182 10.20 -0.06 -6.05
CA SER A 182 9.90 -0.16 -7.49
C SER A 182 10.13 1.17 -8.20
N MET A 183 9.62 2.28 -7.65
CA MET A 183 9.88 3.63 -8.17
C MET A 183 11.37 3.95 -8.24
N SER A 184 12.09 3.69 -7.15
CA SER A 184 13.53 3.96 -7.07
C SER A 184 14.33 3.11 -8.06
N THR A 185 13.96 1.84 -8.25
CA THR A 185 14.63 0.96 -9.21
C THR A 185 14.46 1.46 -10.63
N VAL A 186 13.24 1.81 -11.03
CA VAL A 186 12.95 2.38 -12.36
C VAL A 186 13.68 3.70 -12.58
N ALA A 187 13.62 4.60 -11.60
CA ALA A 187 14.28 5.88 -11.67
C ALA A 187 15.80 5.75 -11.79
N ASN A 188 16.42 4.86 -11.01
CA ASN A 188 17.86 4.60 -11.11
C ASN A 188 18.27 4.02 -12.47
N THR A 189 17.46 3.12 -13.02
CA THR A 189 17.71 2.50 -14.33
C THR A 189 17.66 3.51 -15.47
N LEU A 190 16.76 4.49 -15.39
CA LEU A 190 16.50 5.46 -16.46
C LEU A 190 17.15 6.83 -16.21
N VAL A 191 17.98 6.99 -15.19
CA VAL A 191 18.56 8.29 -14.81
C VAL A 191 19.33 8.94 -15.94
N SER A 192 20.11 8.17 -16.71
CA SER A 192 20.87 8.66 -17.88
C SER A 192 19.94 9.11 -19.03
N VAL A 193 18.80 8.47 -19.19
CA VAL A 193 17.78 8.89 -20.17
C VAL A 193 17.17 10.21 -19.75
N PHE A 194 16.77 10.35 -18.48
CA PHE A 194 16.17 11.58 -17.95
C PHE A 194 17.10 12.79 -17.98
N SER A 195 18.41 12.56 -17.92
CA SER A 195 19.41 13.61 -18.06
C SER A 195 19.61 14.08 -19.50
N SER A 196 19.35 13.18 -20.46
CA SER A 196 19.56 13.46 -21.89
C SER A 196 18.30 13.97 -22.56
N ILE A 197 17.12 13.57 -22.10
CA ILE A 197 15.81 13.86 -22.69
C ILE A 197 14.91 14.45 -21.63
N SER A 198 14.59 15.74 -21.77
CA SER A 198 13.58 16.41 -20.95
C SER A 198 12.77 17.30 -21.88
N LEU A 199 11.46 17.07 -21.97
CA LEU A 199 10.59 17.78 -22.92
C LEU A 199 10.22 19.19 -22.47
N ILE A 200 10.20 19.45 -21.18
CA ILE A 200 9.69 20.71 -20.61
C ILE A 200 10.79 21.45 -19.82
N HIS A 201 11.79 20.75 -19.35
CA HIS A 201 12.90 21.35 -18.61
C HIS A 201 13.88 21.98 -19.61
N PHE A 202 13.77 23.28 -19.78
CA PHE A 202 14.78 24.05 -20.52
C PHE A 202 15.98 24.28 -19.59
N LYS A 203 17.16 23.87 -20.06
CA LYS A 203 18.45 24.20 -19.43
C LYS A 203 18.72 25.70 -19.44
#